data_f05f8ca85b033323e74d3de1466f606c
#
_entry.id   f05f8ca85b033323e74d3de1466f606c
#
_cell.length_a   1.000
_cell.length_b   1.000
_cell.length_c   1.000
_cell.angle_alpha   90.00
_cell.angle_beta   90.00
_cell.angle_gamma   90.00
#
_symmetry.space_group_name_H-M   'P 1'
#
loop_
_entity.id
_entity.type
_entity.pdbx_description
1 polymer ?
#
loop_
_entity_poly.entity_id
_entity_poly.type
_entity_poly.pdbx_seq_one_letter_code
_entity_poly.pdbx_strand_id
1 'polypeptide(L)'
;LLGVDFVDRAVHSDTTIFVSYSPKYQVVDVISIPRDTYIDVEFTKFKKLTEIYAYFYAKTKSKKLAAEELKKIVEEKLFYSSTTTKIEIPYYFVIDYQNFKKFIDTIGKIKIVVNEPMHYDDNAGNLHIHFEPGVYYMNGEEVLKYVRYRGQDTDINRIKRQQEFIKSLVSKIFNPLFFYKLPLIIYNFDKCFITNLSFWEILNLMLEVRNLRLTDIRFSTLLGTTTGRYLEVDREQLDNLIKYLSNNNSKIEQKKEYVVLKIYNATNYPKIAKQVAMFLRQKGYDVISWSNWPTTQYKSIIIDYSQNLELVNSLCSLLNISDVTSVFEQNSTGLQQNILIILGQDFIEKNKDNTQLQYFQLYSE
;
A
#
# COMPACT_ATOMS: atom_id res chain seq x y z
N LEU A 1 -3.17 -5.58 -11.01
CA LEU A 1 -4.55 -5.11 -10.91
C LEU A 1 -4.62 -3.62 -11.21
N LEU A 2 -5.55 -3.23 -12.06
CA LEU A 2 -5.81 -1.84 -12.42
C LEU A 2 -7.27 -1.47 -12.04
N GLY A 3 -7.44 -0.47 -11.19
CA GLY A 3 -8.71 0.19 -10.96
C GLY A 3 -8.83 1.42 -11.88
N VAL A 4 -9.82 1.43 -12.76
CA VAL A 4 -9.98 2.49 -13.76
C VAL A 4 -11.28 3.25 -13.57
N ASP A 5 -11.23 4.56 -13.81
CA ASP A 5 -12.38 5.45 -13.78
C ASP A 5 -12.56 6.18 -15.11
N PHE A 6 -13.80 6.57 -15.38
CA PHE A 6 -14.18 7.43 -16.51
C PHE A 6 -14.55 8.81 -15.98
N VAL A 7 -13.60 9.75 -16.03
CA VAL A 7 -13.85 11.14 -15.66
C VAL A 7 -13.62 12.01 -16.90
N ASP A 8 -14.53 12.93 -17.20
CA ASP A 8 -14.41 13.93 -18.27
C ASP A 8 -14.00 13.37 -19.65
N ARG A 9 -14.55 12.22 -20.04
CA ARG A 9 -14.25 11.49 -21.29
C ARG A 9 -12.84 10.90 -21.36
N ALA A 10 -12.05 10.96 -20.29
CA ALA A 10 -10.77 10.30 -20.15
C ALA A 10 -10.86 9.12 -19.18
N VAL A 11 -10.13 8.06 -19.46
CA VAL A 11 -9.99 6.91 -18.55
C VAL A 11 -8.69 7.04 -17.83
N HIS A 12 -8.76 7.07 -16.51
CA HIS A 12 -7.59 7.13 -15.64
C HIS A 12 -7.43 5.83 -14.85
N SER A 13 -6.20 5.37 -14.66
CA SER A 13 -5.92 4.31 -13.70
C SER A 13 -5.56 4.93 -12.36
N ASP A 14 -6.55 5.07 -11.47
CA ASP A 14 -6.34 5.66 -10.15
C ASP A 14 -5.72 4.69 -9.14
N THR A 15 -5.81 3.41 -9.42
CA THR A 15 -5.26 2.35 -8.58
C THR A 15 -4.47 1.38 -9.43
N THR A 16 -3.20 1.22 -9.12
CA THR A 16 -2.32 0.21 -9.74
C THR A 16 -1.70 -0.63 -8.64
N ILE A 17 -1.93 -1.93 -8.68
CA ILE A 17 -1.42 -2.87 -7.68
C ILE A 17 -0.72 -4.00 -8.42
N PHE A 18 0.54 -4.23 -8.08
CA PHE A 18 1.27 -5.42 -8.47
C PHE A 18 1.05 -6.51 -7.41
N VAL A 19 0.75 -7.72 -7.85
CA VAL A 19 0.55 -8.87 -6.96
C VAL A 19 1.50 -9.97 -7.38
N SER A 20 2.29 -10.46 -6.46
CA SER A 20 3.17 -11.62 -6.64
C SER A 20 2.75 -12.73 -5.69
N TYR A 21 2.61 -13.93 -6.20
CA TYR A 21 2.36 -15.13 -5.41
C TYR A 21 3.52 -16.09 -5.53
N SER A 22 4.02 -16.54 -4.39
CA SER A 22 5.05 -17.57 -4.30
C SER A 22 4.42 -18.90 -3.83
N PRO A 23 4.20 -19.87 -4.74
CA PRO A 23 3.63 -21.17 -4.35
C PRO A 23 4.51 -21.92 -3.35
N LYS A 24 5.82 -21.79 -3.49
CA LYS A 24 6.81 -22.47 -2.63
C LYS A 24 6.72 -22.02 -1.18
N TYR A 25 6.53 -20.73 -0.93
CA TYR A 25 6.49 -20.15 0.42
C TYR A 25 5.07 -19.88 0.91
N GLN A 26 4.06 -20.08 0.04
CA GLN A 26 2.67 -19.76 0.34
C GLN A 26 2.51 -18.32 0.81
N VAL A 27 3.11 -17.37 0.07
CA VAL A 27 3.09 -15.94 0.40
C VAL A 27 2.61 -15.13 -0.79
N VAL A 28 1.81 -14.11 -0.53
CA VAL A 28 1.36 -13.11 -1.50
C VAL A 28 1.93 -11.75 -1.13
N ASP A 29 2.63 -11.12 -2.07
CA ASP A 29 3.04 -9.73 -1.97
C ASP A 29 2.10 -8.84 -2.77
N VAL A 30 1.48 -7.87 -2.11
CA VAL A 30 0.56 -6.88 -2.68
C VAL A 30 1.24 -5.52 -2.62
N ILE A 31 1.70 -5.05 -3.79
CA ILE A 31 2.52 -3.83 -3.89
C ILE A 31 1.72 -2.75 -4.59
N SER A 32 1.36 -1.71 -3.86
CA SER A 32 0.67 -0.53 -4.41
C SER A 32 1.68 0.33 -5.17
N ILE A 33 1.40 0.63 -6.44
CA ILE A 33 2.19 1.54 -7.26
C ILE A 33 1.43 2.87 -7.32
N PRO A 34 1.99 3.96 -6.77
CA PRO A 34 1.32 5.26 -6.81
C PRO A 34 1.04 5.71 -8.24
N ARG A 35 -0.14 6.29 -8.46
CA ARG A 35 -0.57 6.71 -9.81
C ARG A 35 0.32 7.79 -10.43
N ASP A 36 0.96 8.60 -9.59
CA ASP A 36 1.85 9.69 -10.00
C ASP A 36 3.30 9.23 -10.23
N THR A 37 3.56 7.90 -10.18
CA THR A 37 4.86 7.31 -10.46
C THR A 37 5.36 7.75 -11.83
N TYR A 38 6.58 8.31 -11.85
CA TYR A 38 7.26 8.71 -13.07
C TYR A 38 7.72 7.50 -13.86
N ILE A 39 7.37 7.47 -15.13
CA ILE A 39 7.79 6.45 -16.09
C ILE A 39 8.45 7.14 -17.27
N ASP A 40 9.72 6.84 -17.50
CA ASP A 40 10.44 7.40 -18.63
C ASP A 40 10.11 6.65 -19.93
N VAL A 41 9.22 7.25 -20.72
CA VAL A 41 8.81 6.77 -22.04
C VAL A 41 8.98 7.88 -23.09
N GLU A 42 9.40 7.52 -24.31
CA GLU A 42 9.69 8.49 -25.35
C GLU A 42 8.49 8.82 -26.26
N PHE A 43 7.54 7.87 -26.38
CA PHE A 43 6.43 7.94 -27.33
C PHE A 43 5.32 8.94 -26.94
N THR A 44 5.38 9.53 -25.74
CA THR A 44 4.42 10.52 -25.26
C THR A 44 5.07 11.50 -24.28
N LYS A 45 4.48 12.71 -24.20
CA LYS A 45 4.85 13.71 -23.18
C LYS A 45 4.29 13.39 -21.79
N PHE A 46 3.36 12.46 -21.71
CA PHE A 46 2.76 12.04 -20.46
C PHE A 46 3.68 11.04 -19.75
N LYS A 47 4.06 11.33 -18.52
CA LYS A 47 5.08 10.58 -17.78
C LYS A 47 4.53 9.93 -16.48
N LYS A 48 3.29 10.23 -16.09
CA LYS A 48 2.67 9.55 -14.95
C LYS A 48 2.09 8.21 -15.38
N LEU A 49 2.20 7.22 -14.52
CA LEU A 49 1.64 5.89 -14.75
C LEU A 49 0.16 5.95 -15.17
N THR A 50 -0.65 6.75 -14.47
CA THR A 50 -2.08 6.96 -14.80
C THR A 50 -2.29 7.59 -16.17
N GLU A 51 -1.45 8.55 -16.57
CA GLU A 51 -1.52 9.23 -17.87
C GLU A 51 -1.14 8.29 -19.03
N ILE A 52 -0.20 7.36 -18.80
CA ILE A 52 0.23 6.38 -19.81
C ILE A 52 -0.92 5.42 -20.14
N TYR A 53 -1.66 4.95 -19.12
CA TYR A 53 -2.85 4.15 -19.37
C TYR A 53 -3.88 4.91 -20.21
N ALA A 54 -4.15 6.18 -19.84
CA ALA A 54 -5.08 7.03 -20.56
C ALA A 54 -4.67 7.24 -22.02
N TYR A 55 -3.36 7.41 -22.28
CA TYR A 55 -2.82 7.53 -23.64
C TYR A 55 -3.11 6.27 -24.48
N PHE A 56 -2.81 5.09 -23.96
CA PHE A 56 -3.08 3.84 -24.69
C PHE A 56 -4.58 3.61 -24.90
N TYR A 57 -5.40 3.93 -23.90
CA TYR A 57 -6.84 3.83 -24.06
C TYR A 57 -7.36 4.80 -25.13
N ALA A 58 -6.89 6.04 -25.16
CA ALA A 58 -7.27 7.02 -26.17
C ALA A 58 -6.91 6.55 -27.59
N LYS A 59 -5.76 5.87 -27.74
CA LYS A 59 -5.28 5.33 -29.02
C LYS A 59 -6.02 4.08 -29.47
N THR A 60 -6.28 3.15 -28.56
CA THR A 60 -6.84 1.83 -28.89
C THR A 60 -8.35 1.75 -28.72
N LYS A 61 -8.96 2.63 -27.94
CA LYS A 61 -10.36 2.56 -27.50
C LYS A 61 -10.73 1.25 -26.79
N SER A 62 -9.74 0.52 -26.33
CA SER A 62 -9.88 -0.80 -25.69
C SER A 62 -9.19 -0.81 -24.33
N LYS A 63 -9.96 -1.05 -23.26
CA LYS A 63 -9.41 -1.25 -21.89
C LYS A 63 -8.43 -2.41 -21.84
N LYS A 64 -8.72 -3.48 -22.60
CA LYS A 64 -7.87 -4.67 -22.69
C LYS A 64 -6.50 -4.33 -23.29
N LEU A 65 -6.49 -3.73 -24.49
CA LEU A 65 -5.23 -3.36 -25.16
C LEU A 65 -4.45 -2.31 -24.36
N ALA A 66 -5.13 -1.35 -23.77
CA ALA A 66 -4.48 -0.34 -22.90
C ALA A 66 -3.80 -1.00 -21.68
N ALA A 67 -4.43 -2.01 -21.09
CA ALA A 67 -3.86 -2.73 -19.97
C ALA A 67 -2.65 -3.59 -20.37
N GLU A 68 -2.72 -4.23 -21.55
CA GLU A 68 -1.61 -5.01 -22.12
C GLU A 68 -0.39 -4.14 -22.38
N GLU A 69 -0.57 -2.96 -22.98
CA GLU A 69 0.53 -2.03 -23.22
C GLU A 69 1.08 -1.45 -21.92
N LEU A 70 0.21 -1.04 -20.98
CA LEU A 70 0.69 -0.58 -19.67
C LEU A 70 1.47 -1.67 -18.93
N LYS A 71 1.01 -2.92 -18.96
CA LYS A 71 1.71 -4.07 -18.37
C LYS A 71 3.14 -4.18 -18.91
N LYS A 72 3.34 -4.12 -20.21
CA LYS A 72 4.68 -4.17 -20.85
C LYS A 72 5.56 -3.02 -20.36
N ILE A 73 5.01 -1.81 -20.31
CA ILE A 73 5.74 -0.64 -19.82
C ILE A 73 6.15 -0.80 -18.35
N VAL A 74 5.28 -1.32 -17.51
CA VAL A 74 5.57 -1.58 -16.09
C VAL A 74 6.68 -2.65 -15.97
N GLU A 75 6.62 -3.72 -16.75
CA GLU A 75 7.68 -4.73 -16.80
C GLU A 75 9.03 -4.15 -17.21
N GLU A 76 9.06 -3.32 -18.25
CA GLU A 76 10.30 -2.80 -18.83
C GLU A 76 10.90 -1.64 -18.03
N LYS A 77 10.08 -0.79 -17.45
CA LYS A 77 10.52 0.47 -16.83
C LYS A 77 10.56 0.43 -15.31
N LEU A 78 9.74 -0.39 -14.67
CA LEU A 78 9.73 -0.55 -13.23
C LEU A 78 10.34 -1.87 -12.78
N PHE A 79 9.96 -2.99 -13.36
CA PHE A 79 10.39 -4.31 -12.89
C PHE A 79 11.57 -4.90 -13.69
N TYR A 80 12.44 -4.02 -14.18
CA TYR A 80 13.72 -4.37 -14.75
C TYR A 80 14.84 -3.80 -13.89
N SER A 81 15.67 -4.70 -13.30
CA SER A 81 16.79 -4.32 -12.43
C SER A 81 18.02 -3.88 -13.24
N SER A 82 18.83 -3.02 -12.65
CA SER A 82 20.17 -2.68 -13.14
C SER A 82 21.09 -3.90 -13.29
N THR A 83 20.78 -5.02 -12.61
CA THR A 83 21.51 -6.30 -12.66
C THR A 83 20.95 -7.30 -13.65
N THR A 84 20.21 -6.87 -14.67
CA THR A 84 19.59 -7.70 -15.73
C THR A 84 18.47 -8.64 -15.30
N THR A 85 18.03 -8.58 -14.04
CA THR A 85 16.89 -9.36 -13.58
C THR A 85 15.59 -8.67 -13.99
N LYS A 86 14.70 -9.40 -14.65
CA LYS A 86 13.37 -8.93 -15.07
C LYS A 86 12.28 -9.74 -14.37
N ILE A 87 11.28 -9.06 -13.84
CA ILE A 87 10.05 -9.70 -13.37
C ILE A 87 9.03 -9.67 -14.49
N GLU A 88 8.59 -10.84 -14.94
CA GLU A 88 7.50 -10.96 -15.89
C GLU A 88 6.16 -10.82 -15.18
N ILE A 89 5.23 -10.12 -15.83
CA ILE A 89 3.84 -9.98 -15.37
C ILE A 89 2.93 -10.70 -16.35
N PRO A 90 2.69 -12.01 -16.19
CA PRO A 90 1.94 -12.79 -17.18
C PRO A 90 0.48 -12.37 -17.26
N TYR A 91 -0.09 -11.91 -16.15
CA TYR A 91 -1.52 -11.67 -16.01
C TYR A 91 -1.84 -10.23 -15.61
N TYR A 92 -3.02 -9.77 -16.01
CA TYR A 92 -3.57 -8.51 -15.55
C TYR A 92 -5.06 -8.62 -15.24
N PHE A 93 -5.54 -7.73 -14.39
CA PHE A 93 -6.94 -7.53 -14.07
C PHE A 93 -7.26 -6.05 -14.16
N VAL A 94 -8.32 -5.70 -14.88
CA VAL A 94 -8.86 -4.34 -14.93
C VAL A 94 -10.28 -4.38 -14.41
N ILE A 95 -10.61 -3.47 -13.51
CA ILE A 95 -11.96 -3.29 -12.98
C ILE A 95 -12.32 -1.82 -13.03
N ASP A 96 -13.49 -1.51 -13.54
CA ASP A 96 -14.06 -0.17 -13.45
C ASP A 96 -15.01 -0.05 -12.25
N TYR A 97 -15.40 1.17 -11.91
CA TYR A 97 -16.24 1.45 -10.74
C TYR A 97 -17.59 0.73 -10.75
N GLN A 98 -18.25 0.63 -11.91
CA GLN A 98 -19.55 -0.05 -12.00
C GLN A 98 -19.39 -1.56 -11.77
N ASN A 99 -18.37 -2.14 -12.38
CA ASN A 99 -18.09 -3.55 -12.23
C ASN A 99 -17.52 -3.86 -10.84
N PHE A 100 -16.77 -2.95 -10.24
CA PHE A 100 -16.34 -3.05 -8.85
C PHE A 100 -17.55 -3.14 -7.89
N LYS A 101 -18.53 -2.26 -8.04
CA LYS A 101 -19.76 -2.31 -7.23
C LYS A 101 -20.48 -3.65 -7.39
N LYS A 102 -20.68 -4.09 -8.64
CA LYS A 102 -21.32 -5.40 -8.92
C LYS A 102 -20.55 -6.57 -8.32
N PHE A 103 -19.22 -6.55 -8.40
CA PHE A 103 -18.38 -7.58 -7.81
C PHE A 103 -18.56 -7.64 -6.30
N ILE A 104 -18.48 -6.50 -5.61
CA ILE A 104 -18.70 -6.45 -4.15
C ILE A 104 -20.10 -6.93 -3.78
N ASP A 105 -21.13 -6.51 -4.51
CA ASP A 105 -22.52 -6.93 -4.24
C ASP A 105 -22.70 -8.44 -4.45
N THR A 106 -22.01 -9.04 -5.44
CA THR A 106 -22.02 -10.50 -5.68
C THR A 106 -21.40 -11.26 -4.51
N ILE A 107 -20.28 -10.79 -3.97
CA ILE A 107 -19.64 -11.43 -2.80
C ILE A 107 -20.35 -11.09 -1.50
N GLY A 108 -21.16 -10.04 -1.49
CA GLY A 108 -21.94 -9.54 -0.35
C GLY A 108 -21.17 -8.50 0.47
N LYS A 109 -21.84 -7.88 1.43
CA LYS A 109 -21.34 -6.77 2.23
C LYS A 109 -19.96 -7.05 2.86
N ILE A 110 -19.04 -6.09 2.79
CA ILE A 110 -17.69 -6.16 3.36
C ILE A 110 -17.69 -5.45 4.72
N LYS A 111 -17.10 -6.08 5.74
CA LYS A 111 -16.90 -5.45 7.04
C LYS A 111 -15.72 -4.48 6.95
N ILE A 112 -15.98 -3.21 7.18
CA ILE A 112 -14.97 -2.12 7.19
C ILE A 112 -15.03 -1.41 8.53
N VAL A 113 -13.87 -1.10 9.09
CA VAL A 113 -13.75 -0.25 10.28
C VAL A 113 -13.33 1.14 9.82
N VAL A 114 -14.16 2.12 10.08
CA VAL A 114 -13.87 3.53 9.85
C VAL A 114 -13.32 4.10 11.15
N ASN A 115 -12.06 4.53 11.16
CA ASN A 115 -11.39 5.00 12.36
C ASN A 115 -11.53 6.51 12.58
N GLU A 116 -11.79 7.29 11.52
CA GLU A 116 -11.85 8.75 11.53
C GLU A 116 -13.06 9.22 10.72
N PRO A 117 -13.65 10.38 11.04
CA PRO A 117 -14.76 10.92 10.25
C PRO A 117 -14.36 11.14 8.80
N MET A 118 -15.21 10.76 7.87
CA MET A 118 -14.98 10.89 6.44
C MET A 118 -16.11 11.70 5.83
N HIS A 119 -15.87 13.01 5.61
CA HIS A 119 -16.83 13.93 5.01
C HIS A 119 -16.23 14.54 3.76
N TYR A 120 -16.90 14.34 2.62
CA TYR A 120 -16.49 14.88 1.35
C TYR A 120 -17.69 14.99 0.41
N ASP A 121 -17.89 16.17 -0.17
CA ASP A 121 -18.92 16.43 -1.13
C ASP A 121 -18.33 16.99 -2.42
N ASP A 122 -18.56 16.29 -3.51
CA ASP A 122 -18.24 16.70 -4.87
C ASP A 122 -19.52 16.63 -5.71
N ASN A 123 -20.19 17.78 -5.84
CA ASN A 123 -21.40 17.88 -6.62
C ASN A 123 -21.16 17.68 -8.12
N ALA A 124 -19.99 18.05 -8.63
CA ALA A 124 -19.64 17.89 -10.04
C ALA A 124 -19.42 16.41 -10.40
N GLY A 125 -18.75 15.67 -9.50
CA GLY A 125 -18.52 14.23 -9.63
C GLY A 125 -19.62 13.35 -9.07
N ASN A 126 -20.71 13.93 -8.53
CA ASN A 126 -21.80 13.24 -7.84
C ASN A 126 -21.29 12.24 -6.80
N LEU A 127 -20.32 12.69 -5.98
CA LEU A 127 -19.68 11.88 -4.95
C LEU A 127 -19.89 12.49 -3.58
N HIS A 128 -20.74 11.88 -2.78
CA HIS A 128 -21.04 12.28 -1.41
C HIS A 128 -20.62 11.16 -0.46
N ILE A 129 -19.67 11.46 0.43
CA ILE A 129 -19.08 10.52 1.38
C ILE A 129 -19.27 11.06 2.79
N HIS A 130 -20.05 10.35 3.59
CA HIS A 130 -20.32 10.69 4.98
C HIS A 130 -20.29 9.40 5.80
N PHE A 131 -19.15 9.16 6.47
CA PHE A 131 -18.98 8.05 7.40
C PHE A 131 -18.44 8.59 8.72
N GLU A 132 -19.10 8.24 9.81
CA GLU A 132 -18.59 8.44 11.16
C GLU A 132 -17.70 7.26 11.58
N PRO A 133 -16.83 7.43 12.61
CA PRO A 133 -16.07 6.33 13.16
C PRO A 133 -16.98 5.19 13.61
N GLY A 134 -16.66 3.96 13.19
CA GLY A 134 -17.49 2.81 13.53
C GLY A 134 -17.23 1.59 12.63
N VAL A 135 -17.97 0.53 12.90
CA VAL A 135 -17.93 -0.72 12.15
C VAL A 135 -19.11 -0.78 11.19
N TYR A 136 -18.82 -0.91 9.91
CA TYR A 136 -19.80 -0.93 8.84
C TYR A 136 -19.78 -2.26 8.09
N TYR A 137 -20.93 -2.68 7.59
CA TYR A 137 -21.06 -3.76 6.60
C TYR A 137 -21.47 -3.13 5.28
N MET A 138 -20.46 -2.76 4.49
CA MET A 138 -20.61 -1.93 3.29
C MET A 138 -20.96 -2.75 2.05
N ASN A 139 -21.90 -2.26 1.24
CA ASN A 139 -22.20 -2.74 -0.10
C ASN A 139 -21.21 -2.17 -1.12
N GLY A 140 -21.38 -2.49 -2.42
CA GLY A 140 -20.44 -2.05 -3.46
C GLY A 140 -20.34 -0.53 -3.61
N GLU A 141 -21.43 0.21 -3.47
CA GLU A 141 -21.43 1.68 -3.53
C GLU A 141 -20.68 2.28 -2.32
N GLU A 142 -20.96 1.80 -1.12
CA GLU A 142 -20.35 2.28 0.12
C GLU A 142 -18.86 1.96 0.16
N VAL A 143 -18.45 0.75 -0.27
CA VAL A 143 -17.02 0.39 -0.39
C VAL A 143 -16.32 1.29 -1.41
N LEU A 144 -16.97 1.56 -2.56
CA LEU A 144 -16.38 2.45 -3.57
C LEU A 144 -16.15 3.85 -3.01
N LYS A 145 -17.12 4.40 -2.26
CA LYS A 145 -16.97 5.67 -1.55
C LYS A 145 -15.81 5.65 -0.57
N TYR A 146 -15.70 4.60 0.25
CA TYR A 146 -14.64 4.43 1.22
C TYR A 146 -13.24 4.43 0.59
N VAL A 147 -13.02 3.65 -0.47
CA VAL A 147 -11.70 3.54 -1.13
C VAL A 147 -11.33 4.75 -1.99
N ARG A 148 -12.33 5.58 -2.36
CA ARG A 148 -12.13 6.82 -3.13
C ARG A 148 -11.92 8.05 -2.26
N TYR A 149 -12.29 8.00 -1.00
CA TYR A 149 -12.19 9.15 -0.10
C TYR A 149 -10.78 9.74 -0.08
N ARG A 150 -10.71 11.05 -0.25
CA ARG A 150 -9.46 11.81 -0.29
C ARG A 150 -9.47 12.98 0.68
N GLY A 151 -10.21 13.06 1.73
CA GLY A 151 -10.25 14.12 2.73
C GLY A 151 -9.17 15.21 2.58
N GLN A 152 -8.76 15.82 3.64
CA GLN A 152 -7.57 16.70 3.66
C GLN A 152 -6.25 15.90 3.61
N ASP A 153 -6.32 14.60 3.45
CA ASP A 153 -5.25 13.65 3.54
C ASP A 153 -4.47 13.51 2.23
N THR A 154 -3.22 13.10 2.38
CA THR A 154 -2.34 12.73 1.26
C THR A 154 -2.82 11.46 0.55
N ASP A 155 -2.33 11.23 -0.67
CA ASP A 155 -2.54 9.98 -1.46
C ASP A 155 -2.17 8.71 -0.65
N ILE A 156 -1.29 8.80 0.34
CA ILE A 156 -0.86 7.71 1.22
C ILE A 156 -2.04 7.15 2.03
N ASN A 157 -2.90 8.01 2.58
CA ASN A 157 -4.04 7.55 3.37
C ASN A 157 -5.10 6.87 2.49
N ARG A 158 -5.23 7.28 1.23
CA ARG A 158 -6.06 6.55 0.26
C ARG A 158 -5.51 5.16 0.00
N ILE A 159 -4.20 5.01 -0.22
CA ILE A 159 -3.55 3.71 -0.42
C ILE A 159 -3.78 2.81 0.80
N LYS A 160 -3.67 3.33 2.03
CA LYS A 160 -3.98 2.57 3.25
C LYS A 160 -5.41 2.06 3.26
N ARG A 161 -6.40 2.91 2.97
CA ARG A 161 -7.81 2.49 2.90
C ARG A 161 -8.03 1.39 1.85
N GLN A 162 -7.36 1.50 0.72
CA GLN A 162 -7.40 0.44 -0.31
C GLN A 162 -6.78 -0.86 0.20
N GLN A 163 -5.68 -0.81 0.92
CA GLN A 163 -5.07 -2.00 1.53
C GLN A 163 -5.97 -2.60 2.62
N GLU A 164 -6.57 -1.79 3.50
CA GLU A 164 -7.54 -2.23 4.51
C GLU A 164 -8.77 -2.89 3.88
N PHE A 165 -9.29 -2.29 2.81
CA PHE A 165 -10.36 -2.91 2.03
C PHE A 165 -9.93 -4.28 1.47
N ILE A 166 -8.75 -4.38 0.83
CA ILE A 166 -8.25 -5.65 0.29
C ILE A 166 -8.11 -6.70 1.39
N LYS A 167 -7.59 -6.35 2.55
CA LYS A 167 -7.51 -7.26 3.72
C LYS A 167 -8.89 -7.75 4.14
N SER A 168 -9.86 -6.86 4.25
CA SER A 168 -11.24 -7.20 4.61
C SER A 168 -11.91 -8.09 3.55
N LEU A 169 -11.65 -7.81 2.27
CA LEU A 169 -12.11 -8.63 1.14
C LEU A 169 -11.52 -10.03 1.20
N VAL A 170 -10.21 -10.13 1.38
CA VAL A 170 -9.49 -11.41 1.47
C VAL A 170 -9.99 -12.21 2.68
N SER A 171 -10.12 -11.58 3.84
CA SER A 171 -10.68 -12.21 5.04
C SER A 171 -12.06 -12.82 4.80
N LYS A 172 -12.88 -12.13 4.01
CA LYS A 172 -14.20 -12.64 3.64
C LYS A 172 -14.13 -13.81 2.66
N ILE A 173 -13.27 -13.72 1.65
CA ILE A 173 -13.13 -14.76 0.62
C ILE A 173 -12.52 -16.04 1.21
N PHE A 174 -11.59 -15.93 2.15
CA PHE A 174 -10.97 -17.08 2.80
C PHE A 174 -11.81 -17.70 3.92
N ASN A 175 -12.96 -17.12 4.21
CA ASN A 175 -13.90 -17.78 5.13
C ASN A 175 -14.45 -19.07 4.48
N PRO A 176 -14.33 -20.24 5.12
CA PRO A 176 -14.83 -21.51 4.56
C PRO A 176 -16.30 -21.45 4.15
N LEU A 177 -17.12 -20.68 4.86
CA LEU A 177 -18.52 -20.48 4.52
C LEU A 177 -18.74 -19.70 3.22
N PHE A 178 -17.68 -19.11 2.66
CA PHE A 178 -17.75 -18.37 1.41
C PHE A 178 -17.67 -19.27 0.17
N PHE A 179 -17.13 -20.49 0.30
CA PHE A 179 -16.93 -21.40 -0.81
C PHE A 179 -18.23 -21.76 -1.57
N TYR A 180 -19.39 -21.72 -0.93
CA TYR A 180 -20.65 -21.94 -1.63
C TYR A 180 -20.98 -20.85 -2.67
N LYS A 181 -20.38 -19.66 -2.57
CA LYS A 181 -20.55 -18.56 -3.53
C LYS A 181 -19.59 -18.63 -4.72
N LEU A 182 -18.56 -19.48 -4.66
CA LEU A 182 -17.56 -19.57 -5.73
C LEU A 182 -18.16 -19.77 -7.12
N PRO A 183 -19.14 -20.68 -7.33
CA PRO A 183 -19.74 -20.85 -8.65
C PRO A 183 -20.38 -19.56 -9.18
N LEU A 184 -21.03 -18.79 -8.32
CA LEU A 184 -21.64 -17.51 -8.69
C LEU A 184 -20.58 -16.44 -9.03
N ILE A 185 -19.49 -16.41 -8.26
CA ILE A 185 -18.38 -15.48 -8.49
C ILE A 185 -17.70 -15.79 -9.80
N ILE A 186 -17.38 -17.06 -10.06
CA ILE A 186 -16.76 -17.52 -11.30
C ILE A 186 -17.66 -17.21 -12.49
N TYR A 187 -18.94 -17.48 -12.39
CA TYR A 187 -19.92 -17.18 -13.46
C TYR A 187 -20.00 -15.69 -13.81
N ASN A 188 -19.82 -14.80 -12.80
CA ASN A 188 -19.86 -13.36 -13.01
C ASN A 188 -18.48 -12.73 -13.21
N PHE A 189 -17.40 -13.51 -13.16
CA PHE A 189 -16.04 -13.01 -13.20
C PHE A 189 -15.74 -12.21 -14.46
N ASP A 190 -16.04 -12.77 -15.63
CA ASP A 190 -15.85 -12.12 -16.92
C ASP A 190 -16.69 -10.84 -17.10
N LYS A 191 -17.78 -10.70 -16.32
CA LYS A 191 -18.64 -9.51 -16.32
C LYS A 191 -18.08 -8.40 -15.45
N CYS A 192 -17.23 -8.76 -14.47
CA CYS A 192 -16.68 -7.81 -13.50
C CYS A 192 -15.25 -7.41 -13.84
N PHE A 193 -14.46 -8.31 -14.42
CA PHE A 193 -13.05 -8.09 -14.69
C PHE A 193 -12.72 -8.23 -16.17
N ILE A 194 -11.81 -7.36 -16.63
CA ILE A 194 -11.12 -7.56 -17.91
C ILE A 194 -9.77 -8.16 -17.58
N THR A 195 -9.49 -9.36 -18.07
CA THR A 195 -8.26 -10.10 -17.80
C THR A 195 -7.84 -10.91 -19.02
N ASN A 196 -6.59 -11.35 -19.04
CA ASN A 196 -6.09 -12.34 -19.99
C ASN A 196 -6.06 -13.76 -19.42
N LEU A 197 -6.47 -13.95 -18.14
CA LEU A 197 -6.61 -15.28 -17.56
C LEU A 197 -7.80 -16.02 -18.16
N SER A 198 -7.58 -17.29 -18.47
CA SER A 198 -8.65 -18.22 -18.81
C SER A 198 -9.42 -18.66 -17.56
N PHE A 199 -10.62 -19.18 -17.75
CA PHE A 199 -11.44 -19.76 -16.67
C PHE A 199 -10.66 -20.80 -15.83
N TRP A 200 -9.91 -21.68 -16.49
CA TRP A 200 -9.17 -22.74 -15.82
C TRP A 200 -7.98 -22.20 -15.00
N GLU A 201 -7.31 -21.17 -15.50
CA GLU A 201 -6.24 -20.50 -14.74
C GLU A 201 -6.79 -19.80 -13.51
N ILE A 202 -7.95 -19.14 -13.61
CA ILE A 202 -8.62 -18.52 -12.46
C ILE A 202 -8.98 -19.59 -11.42
N LEU A 203 -9.56 -20.71 -11.86
CA LEU A 203 -9.93 -21.80 -10.96
C LEU A 203 -8.70 -22.40 -10.27
N ASN A 204 -7.63 -22.67 -11.00
CA ASN A 204 -6.37 -23.17 -10.46
C ASN A 204 -5.77 -22.19 -9.45
N LEU A 205 -5.72 -20.90 -9.79
CA LEU A 205 -5.23 -19.88 -8.87
C LEU A 205 -6.06 -19.84 -7.56
N MET A 206 -7.38 -19.90 -7.66
CA MET A 206 -8.26 -19.98 -6.47
C MET A 206 -7.99 -21.21 -5.62
N LEU A 207 -7.72 -22.37 -6.25
CA LEU A 207 -7.38 -23.60 -5.53
C LEU A 207 -6.03 -23.52 -4.85
N GLU A 208 -5.05 -22.88 -5.47
CA GLU A 208 -3.72 -22.69 -4.90
C GLU A 208 -3.75 -21.76 -3.68
N VAL A 209 -4.48 -20.65 -3.78
CA VAL A 209 -4.52 -19.65 -2.69
C VAL A 209 -5.52 -19.98 -1.58
N ARG A 210 -6.31 -21.05 -1.71
CA ARG A 210 -7.36 -21.39 -0.73
C ARG A 210 -6.88 -21.63 0.70
N ASN A 211 -5.62 -22.03 0.86
CA ASN A 211 -5.02 -22.34 2.16
C ASN A 211 -4.24 -21.16 2.76
N LEU A 212 -4.16 -20.04 2.05
CA LEU A 212 -3.50 -18.85 2.54
C LEU A 212 -4.27 -18.24 3.71
N ARG A 213 -3.52 -17.70 4.65
CA ARG A 213 -4.05 -16.92 5.76
C ARG A 213 -3.75 -15.44 5.52
N LEU A 214 -4.42 -14.54 6.22
CA LEU A 214 -4.13 -13.11 6.14
C LEU A 214 -2.68 -12.78 6.50
N THR A 215 -2.08 -13.56 7.39
CA THR A 215 -0.66 -13.46 7.77
C THR A 215 0.30 -13.77 6.64
N ASP A 216 -0.15 -14.49 5.62
CA ASP A 216 0.66 -14.87 4.47
C ASP A 216 0.61 -13.81 3.34
N ILE A 217 -0.15 -12.73 3.55
CA ILE A 217 -0.30 -11.63 2.61
C ILE A 217 0.41 -10.39 3.14
N ARG A 218 1.40 -9.92 2.40
CA ARG A 218 2.19 -8.74 2.74
C ARG A 218 1.78 -7.57 1.86
N PHE A 219 1.58 -6.42 2.48
CA PHE A 219 1.20 -5.19 1.80
C PHE A 219 2.36 -4.21 1.85
N SER A 220 2.71 -3.65 0.70
CA SER A 220 3.71 -2.60 0.59
C SER A 220 3.30 -1.55 -0.42
N THR A 221 4.01 -0.44 -0.43
CA THR A 221 3.83 0.63 -1.40
C THR A 221 5.18 0.95 -2.03
N LEU A 222 5.22 1.07 -3.34
CA LEU A 222 6.43 1.50 -4.04
C LEU A 222 6.79 2.91 -3.58
N LEU A 223 7.96 3.05 -2.97
CA LEU A 223 8.44 4.30 -2.39
C LEU A 223 9.23 5.11 -3.42
N GLY A 224 9.21 6.43 -3.23
CA GLY A 224 9.95 7.37 -4.06
C GLY A 224 9.95 8.76 -3.46
N THR A 225 10.66 9.65 -4.12
CA THR A 225 10.72 11.07 -3.77
C THR A 225 9.76 11.85 -4.66
N THR A 226 8.94 12.70 -4.08
CA THR A 226 8.06 13.58 -4.85
C THR A 226 8.87 14.74 -5.43
N THR A 227 9.00 14.76 -6.75
CA THR A 227 9.66 15.84 -7.51
C THR A 227 8.61 16.56 -8.34
N GLY A 228 8.19 17.73 -7.88
CA GLY A 228 7.10 18.47 -8.50
C GLY A 228 5.79 17.67 -8.47
N ARG A 229 5.28 17.28 -9.65
CA ARG A 229 4.04 16.51 -9.80
C ARG A 229 4.25 15.00 -10.01
N TYR A 230 5.50 14.53 -9.93
CA TYR A 230 5.87 13.13 -10.15
C TYR A 230 6.36 12.49 -8.86
N LEU A 231 6.19 11.19 -8.76
CA LEU A 231 6.88 10.34 -7.79
C LEU A 231 8.02 9.62 -8.52
N GLU A 232 9.24 10.02 -8.25
CA GLU A 232 10.44 9.33 -8.72
C GLU A 232 10.77 8.17 -7.80
N VAL A 233 10.76 6.97 -8.37
CA VAL A 233 11.00 5.74 -7.60
C VAL A 233 12.45 5.67 -7.15
N ASP A 234 12.65 5.28 -5.89
CA ASP A 234 13.96 4.95 -5.36
C ASP A 234 14.48 3.66 -6.02
N ARG A 235 15.49 3.81 -6.89
CA ARG A 235 16.05 2.71 -7.70
C ARG A 235 16.70 1.62 -6.87
N GLU A 236 17.37 1.96 -5.78
CA GLU A 236 18.00 0.97 -4.91
C GLU A 236 16.94 0.10 -4.22
N GLN A 237 15.89 0.72 -3.71
CA GLN A 237 14.77 -0.01 -3.11
C GLN A 237 14.03 -0.87 -4.15
N LEU A 238 13.85 -0.37 -5.37
CA LEU A 238 13.25 -1.13 -6.45
C LEU A 238 14.10 -2.35 -6.84
N ASP A 239 15.41 -2.19 -6.97
CA ASP A 239 16.34 -3.28 -7.26
C ASP A 239 16.34 -4.33 -6.16
N ASN A 240 16.26 -3.92 -4.89
CA ASN A 240 16.12 -4.83 -3.76
C ASN A 240 14.78 -5.58 -3.78
N LEU A 241 13.70 -4.89 -4.13
CA LEU A 241 12.39 -5.52 -4.32
C LEU A 241 12.41 -6.54 -5.46
N ILE A 242 13.01 -6.20 -6.61
CA ILE A 242 13.13 -7.12 -7.76
C ILE A 242 13.95 -8.36 -7.37
N LYS A 243 15.09 -8.18 -6.70
CA LYS A 243 15.90 -9.30 -6.19
C LYS A 243 15.10 -10.18 -5.23
N TYR A 244 14.34 -9.57 -4.33
CA TYR A 244 13.46 -10.28 -3.41
C TYR A 244 12.40 -11.11 -4.17
N LEU A 245 11.70 -10.53 -5.12
CA LEU A 245 10.66 -11.19 -5.89
C LEU A 245 11.22 -12.30 -6.81
N SER A 246 12.41 -12.11 -7.38
CA SER A 246 13.06 -13.08 -8.25
C SER A 246 13.71 -14.22 -7.48
N ASN A 247 14.25 -13.95 -6.29
CA ASN A 247 14.84 -14.95 -5.42
C ASN A 247 13.79 -15.71 -4.60
N ASN A 248 12.70 -16.12 -5.22
CA ASN A 248 11.70 -17.00 -4.59
C ASN A 248 12.31 -18.29 -3.98
N ASN A 249 13.63 -18.41 -3.95
CA ASN A 249 14.43 -19.48 -3.38
C ASN A 249 15.18 -19.13 -2.10
N SER A 250 15.38 -17.85 -1.79
CA SER A 250 16.03 -17.53 -0.53
C SER A 250 15.00 -17.62 0.59
N LYS A 251 15.26 -18.48 1.55
CA LYS A 251 14.72 -18.32 2.90
C LYS A 251 15.08 -16.90 3.33
N ILE A 252 14.18 -15.94 3.10
CA ILE A 252 14.19 -14.79 3.97
C ILE A 252 13.81 -15.38 5.30
N GLU A 253 14.71 -15.28 6.25
CA GLU A 253 14.48 -15.66 7.63
C GLU A 253 13.06 -15.25 7.99
N GLN A 254 12.26 -16.24 8.34
CA GLN A 254 10.87 -16.07 8.71
C GLN A 254 10.77 -15.03 9.80
N LYS A 255 9.80 -14.13 9.66
CA LYS A 255 9.38 -13.11 10.61
C LYS A 255 10.24 -11.86 10.68
N LYS A 256 10.17 -11.03 9.64
CA LYS A 256 9.84 -9.64 9.94
C LYS A 256 8.35 -9.49 9.64
N GLU A 257 7.53 -9.66 10.66
CA GLU A 257 6.18 -9.13 10.68
C GLU A 257 6.30 -7.70 10.14
N TYR A 258 5.48 -7.35 9.14
CA TYR A 258 5.60 -6.05 8.49
C TYR A 258 5.14 -5.00 9.49
N VAL A 259 6.08 -4.56 10.29
CA VAL A 259 5.85 -3.54 11.30
C VAL A 259 6.15 -2.21 10.65
N VAL A 260 5.14 -1.38 10.58
CA VAL A 260 5.29 -0.03 10.06
C VAL A 260 5.53 0.97 11.19
N LEU A 261 6.42 1.92 10.93
CA LEU A 261 6.77 2.94 11.88
C LEU A 261 6.04 4.24 11.58
N LYS A 262 5.53 4.89 12.63
CA LYS A 262 5.03 6.26 12.60
C LYS A 262 5.86 7.09 13.57
N ILE A 263 6.35 8.26 13.13
CA ILE A 263 7.23 9.09 13.91
C ILE A 263 6.57 10.43 14.20
N TYR A 264 6.55 10.81 15.47
CA TYR A 264 5.95 12.04 15.92
C TYR A 264 6.99 12.93 16.59
N ASN A 265 6.97 14.21 16.25
CA ASN A 265 7.79 15.24 16.88
C ASN A 265 7.04 15.88 18.06
N ALA A 266 7.46 15.58 19.26
CA ALA A 266 7.02 16.21 20.48
C ALA A 266 8.12 17.12 21.08
N THR A 267 9.08 17.57 20.26
CA THR A 267 10.15 18.49 20.64
C THR A 267 9.85 19.92 20.17
N ASN A 268 10.65 20.87 20.62
CA ASN A 268 10.66 22.24 20.09
C ASN A 268 11.51 22.39 18.80
N TYR A 269 12.16 21.33 18.34
CA TYR A 269 13.00 21.35 17.15
C TYR A 269 12.17 21.00 15.90
N PRO A 270 12.09 21.91 14.91
CA PRO A 270 11.32 21.65 13.71
C PRO A 270 11.97 20.54 12.87
N LYS A 271 11.13 19.80 12.11
CA LYS A 271 11.54 18.78 11.15
C LYS A 271 12.23 17.52 11.70
N ILE A 272 12.43 17.39 13.04
CA ILE A 272 13.17 16.24 13.60
C ILE A 272 12.52 14.89 13.27
N ALA A 273 11.18 14.79 13.30
CA ALA A 273 10.49 13.57 12.94
C ALA A 273 10.75 13.16 11.46
N LYS A 274 10.82 14.15 10.55
CA LYS A 274 11.18 13.90 9.14
C LYS A 274 12.60 13.36 9.02
N GLN A 275 13.55 13.96 9.72
CA GLN A 275 14.96 13.55 9.69
C GLN A 275 15.12 12.12 10.22
N VAL A 276 14.53 11.80 11.37
CA VAL A 276 14.55 10.45 11.93
C VAL A 276 13.86 9.44 11.00
N ALA A 277 12.76 9.86 10.37
CA ALA A 277 12.07 9.01 9.37
C ALA A 277 13.00 8.65 8.20
N MET A 278 13.72 9.63 7.67
CA MET A 278 14.68 9.41 6.57
C MET A 278 15.83 8.50 7.01
N PHE A 279 16.39 8.73 8.19
CA PHE A 279 17.43 7.88 8.76
C PHE A 279 16.98 6.43 8.91
N LEU A 280 15.79 6.21 9.51
CA LEU A 280 15.25 4.86 9.67
C LEU A 280 14.96 4.17 8.32
N ARG A 281 14.49 4.92 7.33
CA ARG A 281 14.31 4.40 5.98
C ARG A 281 15.64 3.96 5.34
N GLN A 282 16.72 4.74 5.50
CA GLN A 282 18.06 4.34 5.05
C GLN A 282 18.57 3.07 5.74
N LYS A 283 18.12 2.80 6.96
CA LYS A 283 18.42 1.56 7.70
C LYS A 283 17.48 0.41 7.35
N GLY A 284 16.57 0.59 6.38
CA GLY A 284 15.67 -0.45 5.89
C GLY A 284 14.37 -0.62 6.69
N TYR A 285 14.02 0.34 7.56
CA TYR A 285 12.75 0.34 8.28
C TYR A 285 11.62 0.95 7.45
N ASP A 286 10.43 0.37 7.52
CA ASP A 286 9.25 0.90 6.83
C ASP A 286 8.59 2.01 7.64
N VAL A 287 8.99 3.25 7.39
CA VAL A 287 8.40 4.45 8.02
C VAL A 287 7.32 5.00 7.11
N ILE A 288 6.06 4.85 7.52
CA ILE A 288 4.90 5.24 6.69
C ILE A 288 4.46 6.69 6.86
N SER A 289 4.75 7.30 8.02
CA SER A 289 4.37 8.69 8.27
C SER A 289 5.23 9.36 9.34
N TRP A 290 5.31 10.68 9.26
CA TRP A 290 5.84 11.53 10.31
C TRP A 290 5.00 12.80 10.41
N SER A 291 4.81 13.31 11.63
CA SER A 291 4.05 14.53 11.91
C SER A 291 4.47 15.15 13.26
N ASN A 292 3.88 16.27 13.60
CA ASN A 292 4.03 16.81 14.92
C ASN A 292 3.07 16.13 15.90
N TRP A 293 3.53 15.91 17.13
CA TRP A 293 2.68 15.51 18.25
C TRP A 293 1.91 16.74 18.77
N PRO A 294 0.67 16.59 19.25
CA PRO A 294 -0.14 17.73 19.67
C PRO A 294 0.47 18.58 20.80
N THR A 295 1.28 17.96 21.66
CA THR A 295 1.92 18.59 22.78
C THR A 295 3.40 18.28 22.83
N THR A 296 4.22 19.25 23.30
CA THR A 296 5.62 18.94 23.55
C THR A 296 5.76 18.10 24.82
N GLN A 297 6.70 17.18 24.82
CA GLN A 297 7.02 16.35 25.97
C GLN A 297 8.53 16.20 26.17
N TYR A 298 8.95 15.91 27.39
CA TYR A 298 10.37 15.74 27.68
C TYR A 298 10.85 14.34 27.25
N LYS A 299 10.11 13.30 27.60
CA LYS A 299 10.51 11.91 27.35
C LYS A 299 10.10 11.43 25.96
N SER A 300 11.03 10.76 25.29
CA SER A 300 10.76 9.98 24.07
C SER A 300 10.20 8.62 24.42
N ILE A 301 9.19 8.17 23.69
CA ILE A 301 8.48 6.93 23.97
C ILE A 301 8.32 6.14 22.68
N ILE A 302 8.52 4.82 22.75
CA ILE A 302 8.12 3.87 21.72
C ILE A 302 6.85 3.16 22.20
N ILE A 303 5.77 3.29 21.44
CA ILE A 303 4.53 2.56 21.68
C ILE A 303 4.46 1.41 20.70
N ASP A 304 4.53 0.19 21.21
CA ASP A 304 4.59 -1.03 20.45
C ASP A 304 3.22 -1.71 20.39
N TYR A 305 2.63 -1.76 19.20
CA TYR A 305 1.46 -2.56 18.88
C TYR A 305 1.84 -3.84 18.11
N SER A 306 3.14 -4.04 17.82
CA SER A 306 3.61 -5.13 16.97
C SER A 306 3.93 -6.41 17.73
N GLN A 307 4.12 -6.31 19.04
CA GLN A 307 4.62 -7.41 19.89
C GLN A 307 5.96 -8.01 19.40
N ASN A 308 6.69 -7.28 18.56
CA ASN A 308 7.98 -7.70 18.03
C ASN A 308 9.12 -7.12 18.87
N LEU A 309 9.45 -7.82 19.96
CA LEU A 309 10.46 -7.41 20.93
C LEU A 309 11.86 -7.20 20.31
N GLU A 310 12.26 -8.00 19.31
CA GLU A 310 13.54 -7.83 18.63
C GLU A 310 13.62 -6.50 17.88
N LEU A 311 12.56 -6.18 17.14
CA LEU A 311 12.48 -4.94 16.40
C LEU A 311 12.44 -3.72 17.33
N VAL A 312 11.64 -3.80 18.40
CA VAL A 312 11.56 -2.74 19.41
C VAL A 312 12.91 -2.50 20.07
N ASN A 313 13.60 -3.57 20.49
CA ASN A 313 14.94 -3.47 21.10
C ASN A 313 15.96 -2.88 20.11
N SER A 314 15.88 -3.25 18.84
CA SER A 314 16.72 -2.67 17.78
C SER A 314 16.48 -1.17 17.62
N LEU A 315 15.21 -0.73 17.61
CA LEU A 315 14.83 0.68 17.55
C LEU A 315 15.26 1.46 18.80
N CYS A 316 15.09 0.87 19.99
CA CYS A 316 15.57 1.45 21.25
C CYS A 316 17.06 1.73 21.21
N SER A 317 17.83 0.74 20.80
CA SER A 317 19.30 0.85 20.71
C SER A 317 19.72 1.87 19.64
N LEU A 318 19.06 1.85 18.47
CA LEU A 318 19.39 2.73 17.33
C LEU A 318 19.06 4.19 17.60
N LEU A 319 17.98 4.45 18.33
CA LEU A 319 17.48 5.80 18.62
C LEU A 319 17.82 6.28 20.03
N ASN A 320 18.47 5.45 20.83
CA ASN A 320 18.80 5.73 22.25
C ASN A 320 17.54 6.10 23.09
N ILE A 321 16.43 5.38 22.83
CA ILE A 321 15.16 5.53 23.55
C ILE A 321 15.00 4.32 24.49
N SER A 322 14.74 4.59 25.78
CA SER A 322 14.59 3.55 26.80
C SER A 322 13.14 3.29 27.21
N ASP A 323 12.26 4.25 27.01
CA ASP A 323 10.87 4.13 27.44
C ASP A 323 10.03 3.44 26.34
N VAL A 324 9.56 2.24 26.64
CA VAL A 324 8.73 1.42 25.76
C VAL A 324 7.40 1.10 26.46
N THR A 325 6.32 1.26 25.75
CA THR A 325 4.99 0.84 26.18
C THR A 325 4.43 -0.14 25.17
N SER A 326 4.28 -1.40 25.56
CA SER A 326 3.61 -2.40 24.71
C SER A 326 2.10 -2.38 24.96
N VAL A 327 1.33 -2.28 23.89
CA VAL A 327 -0.14 -2.25 23.95
C VAL A 327 -0.66 -3.56 23.36
N PHE A 328 -1.30 -4.36 24.21
CA PHE A 328 -1.95 -5.62 23.81
C PHE A 328 -3.42 -5.35 23.53
N GLU A 329 -3.78 -5.05 22.28
CA GLU A 329 -5.17 -5.02 21.86
C GLU A 329 -5.60 -6.41 21.37
N GLN A 330 -6.46 -7.09 22.14
CA GLN A 330 -7.02 -8.41 21.82
C GLN A 330 -8.00 -8.42 20.62
N ASN A 331 -8.31 -7.28 20.02
CA ASN A 331 -9.35 -7.12 18.99
C ASN A 331 -8.87 -6.67 17.62
N SER A 332 -7.59 -6.63 17.37
CA SER A 332 -7.11 -6.35 16.01
C SER A 332 -7.22 -7.61 15.16
N THR A 333 -8.24 -7.66 14.34
CA THR A 333 -8.27 -8.49 13.14
C THR A 333 -6.98 -8.25 12.36
N GLY A 334 -5.95 -9.04 12.55
CA GLY A 334 -4.77 -9.27 11.71
C GLY A 334 -4.12 -8.09 10.95
N LEU A 335 -4.32 -6.86 11.39
CA LEU A 335 -4.11 -5.65 10.63
C LEU A 335 -2.95 -4.87 11.21
N GLN A 336 -1.92 -4.76 10.41
CA GLN A 336 -0.82 -3.82 10.49
C GLN A 336 -0.36 -3.50 11.92
N GLN A 337 0.59 -4.27 12.39
CA GLN A 337 1.25 -3.99 13.64
C GLN A 337 2.05 -2.71 13.46
N ASN A 338 1.71 -1.69 14.22
CA ASN A 338 2.36 -0.39 14.17
C ASN A 338 3.30 -0.23 15.35
N ILE A 339 4.42 0.46 15.13
CA ILE A 339 5.22 1.04 16.20
C ILE A 339 5.14 2.56 16.05
N LEU A 340 4.72 3.25 17.10
CA LEU A 340 4.74 4.69 17.14
C LEU A 340 5.97 5.15 17.92
N ILE A 341 6.75 6.06 17.32
CA ILE A 341 7.93 6.66 17.94
C ILE A 341 7.61 8.12 18.19
N ILE A 342 7.50 8.51 19.45
CA ILE A 342 7.25 9.89 19.86
C ILE A 342 8.58 10.44 20.39
N LEU A 343 9.15 11.39 19.66
CA LEU A 343 10.44 12.02 19.99
C LEU A 343 10.22 13.17 20.96
N GLY A 344 10.70 13.03 22.18
CA GLY A 344 10.70 14.06 23.21
C GLY A 344 12.02 14.83 23.25
N GLN A 345 12.11 15.80 24.15
CA GLN A 345 13.28 16.67 24.29
C GLN A 345 14.56 15.88 24.64
N ASP A 346 14.43 14.82 25.43
CA ASP A 346 15.54 13.93 25.80
C ASP A 346 16.19 13.23 24.60
N PHE A 347 15.47 13.04 23.48
CA PHE A 347 16.04 12.50 22.25
C PHE A 347 17.17 13.40 21.72
N ILE A 348 16.95 14.69 21.74
CA ILE A 348 17.96 15.67 21.29
C ILE A 348 19.17 15.64 22.21
N GLU A 349 18.94 15.62 23.53
CA GLU A 349 20.01 15.64 24.54
C GLU A 349 20.88 14.36 24.47
N LYS A 350 20.24 13.20 24.39
CA LYS A 350 20.91 11.89 24.34
C LYS A 350 21.66 11.62 23.03
N ASN A 351 21.29 12.29 21.95
CA ASN A 351 21.85 12.05 20.63
C ASN A 351 22.72 13.20 20.10
N LYS A 352 23.03 14.20 20.91
CA LYS A 352 23.90 15.32 20.54
C LYS A 352 25.29 14.88 20.02
N ASP A 353 25.84 13.86 20.60
CA ASP A 353 27.19 13.35 20.29
C ASP A 353 27.17 12.09 19.40
N ASN A 354 26.00 11.65 18.98
CA ASN A 354 25.87 10.45 18.16
C ASN A 354 26.24 10.76 16.69
N THR A 355 27.42 10.34 16.27
CA THR A 355 27.95 10.59 14.94
C THR A 355 27.08 10.04 13.81
N GLN A 356 26.28 9.02 14.06
CA GLN A 356 25.32 8.48 13.08
C GLN A 356 24.09 9.38 12.92
N LEU A 357 23.80 10.23 13.90
CA LEU A 357 22.74 11.23 13.91
C LEU A 357 23.26 12.65 13.67
N GLN A 358 24.57 12.88 13.62
CA GLN A 358 25.19 14.19 13.30
C GLN A 358 24.82 14.71 11.91
N TYR A 359 24.37 13.86 11.00
CA TYR A 359 23.73 14.29 9.73
C TYR A 359 22.51 15.18 9.96
N PHE A 360 21.96 15.24 11.18
CA PHE A 360 20.83 16.11 11.52
C PHE A 360 21.21 17.57 11.80
N GLN A 361 22.48 17.87 12.05
CA GLN A 361 22.95 19.24 12.33
C GLN A 361 23.27 20.07 11.07
N LEU A 362 23.47 19.42 9.89
CA LEU A 362 23.91 20.10 8.67
C LEU A 362 22.80 20.75 7.84
N TYR A 363 21.53 20.70 8.28
CA TYR A 363 20.40 21.31 7.58
C TYR A 363 19.52 22.17 8.49
N SER A 364 20.09 22.76 9.53
CA SER A 364 19.40 23.70 10.45
C SER A 364 19.77 25.17 10.15
N GLU A 365 20.27 25.48 8.95
CA GLU A 365 20.35 26.84 8.42
C GLU A 365 19.36 27.05 7.27
#